data_e86fb21264231cc253b1e5a1b2578fb1
#
_entry.id   e86fb21264231cc253b1e5a1b2578fb1
#
_cell.length_a   1.000
_cell.length_b   1.000
_cell.length_c   1.000
_cell.angle_alpha   90.00
_cell.angle_beta   90.00
_cell.angle_gamma   90.00
#
_symmetry.space_group_name_H-M   'P 1'
#
loop_
_entity.id
_entity.type
_entity.pdbx_description
1 polymer ?
#
loop_
_entity_poly.entity_id
_entity_poly.type
_entity_poly.pdbx_seq_one_letter_code
_entity_poly.pdbx_strand_id
1 'polypeptide(L)'
;MSAQADDTESFMALTEKISRERGFGTASYKDGCLRRRIAVRMRANRVDDYTAYSHLLDRDPLEFDRLLDALTINVTKLFRNCDTWDAVATTVLPELWAGESVRIQNWVAGCASGEEAYTLAALWYRHAMAHPAGGAPSRVRITASDIDRRSLIAAELGAFGPDALTETPDAMRSRYFANVDPEGRAHAAPEIRDMIRFERRDVLSELPPAGAMHLITCRNVIIYFDRSSQEALMERFHHALAVGGFLVLGKVETLLGPSRLLFDVVDQRNRIFRRA
;
A
#
# COMPACT_ATOMS: atom_id res chain seq x y z
N MET A 1 23.13 -30.92 -12.46
CA MET A 1 22.09 -30.99 -11.40
C MET A 1 22.55 -30.47 -10.03
N SER A 2 23.85 -30.46 -9.67
CA SER A 2 24.30 -30.02 -8.33
C SER A 2 24.28 -28.49 -8.11
N ALA A 3 24.74 -27.67 -9.06
CA ALA A 3 24.84 -26.22 -8.89
C ALA A 3 23.48 -25.50 -8.72
N GLN A 4 22.43 -26.00 -9.39
CA GLN A 4 21.09 -25.42 -9.30
C GLN A 4 20.35 -25.81 -8.01
N ALA A 5 20.69 -26.96 -7.44
CA ALA A 5 20.19 -27.39 -6.14
C ALA A 5 20.85 -26.57 -5.02
N ASP A 6 22.16 -26.32 -5.11
CA ASP A 6 22.95 -25.52 -4.17
C ASP A 6 22.51 -24.04 -4.17
N ASP A 7 22.21 -23.49 -5.36
CA ASP A 7 21.65 -22.12 -5.48
C ASP A 7 20.27 -21.99 -4.83
N THR A 8 19.43 -23.03 -4.90
CA THR A 8 18.11 -23.02 -4.28
C THR A 8 18.20 -23.13 -2.77
N GLU A 9 19.05 -23.99 -2.25
CA GLU A 9 19.25 -24.17 -0.82
C GLU A 9 19.84 -22.92 -0.15
N SER A 10 20.86 -22.33 -0.76
CA SER A 10 21.46 -21.08 -0.26
C SER A 10 20.50 -19.89 -0.33
N PHE A 11 19.64 -19.81 -1.35
CA PHE A 11 18.57 -18.81 -1.42
C PHE A 11 17.55 -19.00 -0.29
N MET A 12 17.09 -20.23 -0.04
CA MET A 12 16.15 -20.52 1.05
C MET A 12 16.74 -20.17 2.42
N ALA A 13 17.99 -20.53 2.66
CA ALA A 13 18.69 -20.17 3.91
C ALA A 13 18.79 -18.66 4.10
N LEU A 14 19.08 -17.90 3.03
CA LEU A 14 19.10 -16.45 3.08
C LEU A 14 17.72 -15.83 3.37
N THR A 15 16.67 -16.31 2.72
CA THR A 15 15.31 -15.80 2.95
C THR A 15 14.81 -16.11 4.35
N GLU A 16 15.13 -17.30 4.88
CA GLU A 16 14.84 -17.68 6.26
C GLU A 16 15.59 -16.79 7.26
N LYS A 17 16.87 -16.49 7.01
CA LYS A 17 17.64 -15.53 7.81
C LYS A 17 16.99 -14.16 7.84
N ILE A 18 16.57 -13.62 6.67
CA ILE A 18 15.90 -12.32 6.57
C ILE A 18 14.63 -12.32 7.44
N SER A 19 13.84 -13.38 7.36
CA SER A 19 12.60 -13.52 8.15
C SER A 19 12.89 -13.56 9.64
N ARG A 20 13.84 -14.37 10.07
CA ARG A 20 14.20 -14.57 11.48
C ARG A 20 14.80 -13.30 12.11
N GLU A 21 15.69 -12.61 11.41
CA GLU A 21 16.47 -11.51 11.99
C GLU A 21 15.81 -10.15 11.86
N ARG A 22 14.94 -9.98 10.87
CA ARG A 22 14.28 -8.70 10.58
C ARG A 22 12.75 -8.75 10.60
N GLY A 23 12.16 -9.92 10.80
CA GLY A 23 10.71 -10.08 10.84
C GLY A 23 10.01 -9.82 9.50
N PHE A 24 10.76 -9.89 8.39
CA PHE A 24 10.18 -9.73 7.05
C PHE A 24 9.73 -11.09 6.52
N GLY A 25 8.43 -11.32 6.40
CA GLY A 25 7.81 -12.61 6.06
C GLY A 25 8.07 -13.07 4.63
N THR A 26 9.31 -13.42 4.28
CA THR A 26 9.74 -13.80 2.92
C THR A 26 8.95 -14.97 2.34
N ALA A 27 8.47 -15.89 3.17
CA ALA A 27 7.72 -17.08 2.73
C ALA A 27 6.39 -16.75 2.01
N SER A 28 5.85 -15.55 2.23
CA SER A 28 4.61 -15.09 1.59
C SER A 28 4.83 -14.39 0.25
N TYR A 29 6.09 -14.23 -0.17
CA TYR A 29 6.43 -13.54 -1.41
C TYR A 29 6.74 -14.55 -2.52
N LYS A 30 6.49 -14.15 -3.77
CA LYS A 30 6.92 -14.92 -4.94
C LYS A 30 8.44 -14.99 -5.00
N ASP A 31 9.00 -16.20 -5.09
CA ASP A 31 10.46 -16.43 -5.17
C ASP A 31 11.13 -15.58 -6.24
N GLY A 32 10.55 -15.53 -7.44
CA GLY A 32 11.11 -14.75 -8.55
C GLY A 32 11.17 -13.23 -8.24
N CYS A 33 10.30 -12.74 -7.37
CA CYS A 33 10.33 -11.36 -6.92
C CYS A 33 11.49 -11.11 -5.95
N LEU A 34 11.63 -11.98 -4.95
CA LEU A 34 12.73 -11.92 -3.98
C LEU A 34 14.08 -12.08 -4.66
N ARG A 35 14.25 -13.12 -5.49
CA ARG A 35 15.52 -13.37 -6.23
C ARG A 35 15.96 -12.16 -7.04
N ARG A 36 15.06 -11.55 -7.81
CA ARG A 36 15.37 -10.38 -8.63
C ARG A 36 15.89 -9.20 -7.80
N ARG A 37 15.30 -8.98 -6.61
CA ARG A 37 15.65 -7.86 -5.73
C ARG A 37 16.91 -8.09 -4.95
N ILE A 38 17.07 -9.29 -4.40
CA ILE A 38 18.31 -9.72 -3.76
C ILE A 38 19.46 -9.61 -4.76
N ALA A 39 19.29 -10.07 -5.99
CA ALA A 39 20.31 -9.98 -7.04
C ALA A 39 20.72 -8.52 -7.37
N VAL A 40 19.83 -7.54 -7.24
CA VAL A 40 20.18 -6.12 -7.38
C VAL A 40 21.16 -5.70 -6.29
N ARG A 41 20.91 -6.11 -5.05
CA ARG A 41 21.77 -5.78 -3.93
C ARG A 41 23.13 -6.54 -3.98
N MET A 42 23.06 -7.81 -4.33
CA MET A 42 24.28 -8.63 -4.54
C MET A 42 25.21 -7.97 -5.56
N ARG A 43 24.66 -7.56 -6.72
CA ARG A 43 25.45 -6.85 -7.76
C ARG A 43 26.03 -5.53 -7.26
N ALA A 44 25.26 -4.75 -6.49
CA ALA A 44 25.74 -3.48 -5.92
C ALA A 44 26.93 -3.69 -4.96
N ASN A 45 27.00 -4.86 -4.32
CA ASN A 45 28.08 -5.24 -3.40
C ASN A 45 29.15 -6.16 -4.06
N ARG A 46 29.03 -6.45 -5.36
CA ARG A 46 29.95 -7.34 -6.11
C ARG A 46 30.05 -8.74 -5.49
N VAL A 47 28.93 -9.29 -5.10
CA VAL A 47 28.78 -10.64 -4.53
C VAL A 47 27.94 -11.47 -5.49
N ASP A 48 28.38 -12.68 -5.82
CA ASP A 48 27.80 -13.51 -6.87
C ASP A 48 26.98 -14.69 -6.35
N ASP A 49 27.06 -15.04 -5.07
CA ASP A 49 26.30 -16.12 -4.44
C ASP A 49 25.60 -15.70 -3.16
N TYR A 50 24.53 -16.40 -2.82
CA TYR A 50 23.66 -16.08 -1.67
C TYR A 50 24.34 -16.32 -0.32
N THR A 51 25.27 -17.29 -0.24
CA THR A 51 26.00 -17.59 0.99
C THR A 51 26.96 -16.47 1.36
N ALA A 52 27.75 -16.01 0.36
CA ALA A 52 28.64 -14.87 0.54
C ALA A 52 27.86 -13.58 0.88
N TYR A 53 26.69 -13.41 0.24
CA TYR A 53 25.81 -12.28 0.56
C TYR A 53 25.23 -12.37 1.98
N SER A 54 24.85 -13.56 2.44
CA SER A 54 24.40 -13.79 3.81
C SER A 54 25.48 -13.41 4.83
N HIS A 55 26.75 -13.78 4.57
CA HIS A 55 27.87 -13.38 5.41
C HIS A 55 28.17 -11.87 5.38
N LEU A 56 27.92 -11.21 4.24
CA LEU A 56 28.01 -9.74 4.16
C LEU A 56 26.97 -9.09 5.08
N LEU A 57 25.74 -9.57 5.07
CA LEU A 57 24.67 -9.05 5.94
C LEU A 57 24.98 -9.18 7.43
N ASP A 58 25.78 -10.21 7.84
CA ASP A 58 26.25 -10.36 9.23
C ASP A 58 27.26 -9.27 9.64
N ARG A 59 28.02 -8.76 8.67
CA ARG A 59 29.11 -7.81 8.90
C ARG A 59 28.71 -6.36 8.66
N ASP A 60 27.69 -6.13 7.82
CA ASP A 60 27.21 -4.81 7.45
C ASP A 60 25.69 -4.67 7.72
N PRO A 61 25.32 -4.23 8.94
CA PRO A 61 23.92 -3.97 9.26
C PRO A 61 23.25 -2.93 8.36
N LEU A 62 24.01 -1.98 7.80
CA LEU A 62 23.48 -0.98 6.87
C LEU A 62 23.11 -1.61 5.53
N GLU A 63 23.88 -2.62 5.08
CA GLU A 63 23.50 -3.36 3.88
C GLU A 63 22.22 -4.18 4.11
N PHE A 64 22.05 -4.74 5.30
CA PHE A 64 20.81 -5.44 5.63
C PHE A 64 19.59 -4.49 5.57
N ASP A 65 19.73 -3.27 6.08
CA ASP A 65 18.67 -2.26 5.98
C ASP A 65 18.39 -1.88 4.52
N ARG A 66 19.45 -1.69 3.69
CA ARG A 66 19.31 -1.44 2.25
C ARG A 66 18.67 -2.61 1.50
N LEU A 67 18.91 -3.84 1.94
CA LEU A 67 18.23 -5.02 1.40
C LEU A 67 16.73 -4.96 1.68
N LEU A 68 16.35 -4.68 2.91
CA LEU A 68 14.92 -4.54 3.26
C LEU A 68 14.25 -3.44 2.45
N ASP A 69 14.90 -2.29 2.31
CA ASP A 69 14.41 -1.20 1.44
C ASP A 69 14.26 -1.65 -0.03
N ALA A 70 15.14 -2.52 -0.51
CA ALA A 70 15.04 -3.06 -1.86
C ALA A 70 13.95 -4.13 -2.00
N LEU A 71 13.63 -4.85 -0.94
CA LEU A 71 12.56 -5.85 -0.92
C LEU A 71 11.17 -5.18 -0.87
N THR A 72 11.03 -4.06 -0.17
CA THR A 72 9.84 -3.23 -0.16
C THR A 72 9.82 -2.32 -1.39
N ILE A 73 8.78 -2.44 -2.25
CA ILE A 73 8.68 -1.64 -3.48
C ILE A 73 7.82 -0.42 -3.23
N ASN A 74 8.44 0.73 -3.14
CA ASN A 74 7.77 1.98 -2.79
C ASN A 74 7.60 2.94 -3.99
N VAL A 75 7.44 2.40 -5.22
CA VAL A 75 7.13 3.23 -6.40
C VAL A 75 5.65 3.56 -6.40
N THR A 76 5.33 4.77 -6.01
CA THR A 76 3.97 5.29 -5.88
C THR A 76 3.88 6.70 -6.41
N LYS A 77 2.66 7.18 -6.71
CA LYS A 77 2.37 8.53 -7.18
C LYS A 77 1.03 8.99 -6.63
N LEU A 78 0.90 10.28 -6.39
CA LEU A 78 -0.39 10.91 -6.14
C LEU A 78 -1.31 10.69 -7.35
N PHE A 79 -2.55 10.33 -7.11
CA PHE A 79 -3.57 10.05 -8.13
C PHE A 79 -3.18 8.98 -9.17
N ARG A 80 -2.28 8.06 -8.82
CA ARG A 80 -1.85 6.95 -9.69
C ARG A 80 -3.06 6.22 -10.27
N ASN A 81 -3.15 6.16 -11.62
CA ASN A 81 -4.31 5.68 -12.38
C ASN A 81 -5.57 6.53 -12.10
N CYS A 82 -5.56 7.78 -12.54
CA CYS A 82 -6.63 8.77 -12.30
C CYS A 82 -8.03 8.22 -12.54
N ASP A 83 -8.24 7.41 -13.57
CA ASP A 83 -9.53 6.79 -13.88
C ASP A 83 -10.07 5.90 -12.74
N THR A 84 -9.20 5.23 -11.99
CA THR A 84 -9.62 4.50 -10.78
C THR A 84 -10.10 5.46 -9.69
N TRP A 85 -9.39 6.57 -9.48
CA TRP A 85 -9.77 7.56 -8.48
C TRP A 85 -11.03 8.34 -8.87
N ASP A 86 -11.25 8.56 -10.17
CA ASP A 86 -12.50 9.13 -10.68
C ASP A 86 -13.67 8.20 -10.41
N ALA A 87 -13.51 6.89 -10.66
CA ALA A 87 -14.53 5.89 -10.34
C ALA A 87 -14.80 5.82 -8.82
N VAL A 88 -13.77 5.87 -7.97
CA VAL A 88 -13.93 5.95 -6.51
C VAL A 88 -14.71 7.20 -6.13
N ALA A 89 -14.35 8.37 -6.67
CA ALA A 89 -14.98 9.65 -6.35
C ALA A 89 -16.45 9.73 -6.79
N THR A 90 -16.81 9.08 -7.90
CA THR A 90 -18.16 9.15 -8.47
C THR A 90 -19.09 8.03 -8.01
N THR A 91 -18.56 6.89 -7.57
CA THR A 91 -19.35 5.72 -7.19
C THR A 91 -19.24 5.41 -5.70
N VAL A 92 -18.02 5.28 -5.17
CA VAL A 92 -17.78 4.79 -3.80
C VAL A 92 -18.04 5.88 -2.76
N LEU A 93 -17.42 7.06 -2.94
CA LEU A 93 -17.53 8.12 -1.92
C LEU A 93 -18.97 8.62 -1.73
N PRO A 94 -19.78 8.87 -2.78
CA PRO A 94 -21.16 9.30 -2.60
C PRO A 94 -22.01 8.28 -1.85
N GLU A 95 -21.85 6.99 -2.14
CA GLU A 95 -22.60 5.94 -1.47
C GLU A 95 -22.25 5.85 0.02
N LEU A 96 -20.96 5.82 0.34
CA LEU A 96 -20.49 5.81 1.73
C LEU A 96 -20.86 7.09 2.48
N TRP A 97 -20.90 8.25 1.79
CA TRP A 97 -21.26 9.53 2.38
C TRP A 97 -22.75 9.61 2.72
N ALA A 98 -23.59 9.05 1.88
CA ALA A 98 -25.05 8.97 2.09
C ALA A 98 -25.44 7.96 3.18
N GLY A 99 -24.57 7.02 3.53
CA GLY A 99 -24.81 6.01 4.56
C GLY A 99 -24.94 6.60 5.96
N GLU A 100 -25.54 5.83 6.88
CA GLU A 100 -25.85 6.27 8.26
C GLU A 100 -24.67 6.23 9.23
N SER A 101 -23.51 5.76 8.80
CA SER A 101 -22.33 5.63 9.66
C SER A 101 -21.87 6.97 10.20
N VAL A 102 -21.80 7.12 11.51
CA VAL A 102 -21.31 8.35 12.19
C VAL A 102 -19.86 8.65 11.79
N ARG A 103 -19.05 7.60 11.58
CA ARG A 103 -17.66 7.69 11.11
C ARG A 103 -17.45 6.77 9.94
N ILE A 104 -16.83 7.30 8.89
CA ILE A 104 -16.44 6.52 7.71
C ILE A 104 -14.97 6.14 7.88
N GLN A 105 -14.74 4.87 8.19
CA GLN A 105 -13.41 4.30 8.40
C GLN A 105 -12.84 3.80 7.08
N ASN A 106 -11.64 4.26 6.75
CA ASN A 106 -10.94 3.84 5.54
C ASN A 106 -9.57 3.24 5.92
N TRP A 107 -9.15 2.22 5.20
CA TRP A 107 -7.83 1.63 5.36
C TRP A 107 -7.08 1.62 4.02
N VAL A 108 -5.92 2.27 4.00
CA VAL A 108 -4.96 2.19 2.90
C VAL A 108 -3.89 1.18 3.31
N ALA A 109 -3.97 -0.02 2.77
CA ALA A 109 -3.10 -1.15 3.10
C ALA A 109 -1.91 -1.21 2.12
N GLY A 110 -0.69 -1.02 2.62
CA GLY A 110 0.52 -0.88 1.80
C GLY A 110 0.64 0.54 1.21
N CYS A 111 0.61 1.55 2.09
CA CYS A 111 0.54 2.95 1.68
C CYS A 111 1.87 3.55 1.17
N ALA A 112 2.98 2.83 1.28
CA ALA A 112 4.32 3.31 0.96
C ALA A 112 4.60 4.72 1.57
N SER A 113 5.07 5.68 0.78
CA SER A 113 5.33 7.07 1.18
C SER A 113 4.09 7.96 1.26
N GLY A 114 2.89 7.36 1.24
CA GLY A 114 1.63 8.02 1.59
C GLY A 114 0.83 8.58 0.42
N GLU A 115 1.30 8.53 -0.82
CA GLU A 115 0.65 9.14 -1.99
C GLU A 115 -0.80 8.66 -2.16
N GLU A 116 -1.06 7.37 -1.94
CA GLU A 116 -2.42 6.80 -2.01
C GLU A 116 -3.31 7.35 -0.88
N ALA A 117 -2.78 7.45 0.33
CA ALA A 117 -3.52 7.96 1.49
C ALA A 117 -3.89 9.45 1.30
N TYR A 118 -2.95 10.26 0.81
CA TYR A 118 -3.20 11.68 0.54
C TYR A 118 -4.14 11.90 -0.65
N THR A 119 -4.06 11.05 -1.67
CA THR A 119 -5.03 11.05 -2.77
C THR A 119 -6.44 10.82 -2.25
N LEU A 120 -6.63 9.77 -1.44
CA LEU A 120 -7.92 9.45 -0.85
C LEU A 120 -8.42 10.56 0.08
N ALA A 121 -7.54 11.15 0.90
CA ALA A 121 -7.89 12.27 1.77
C ALA A 121 -8.34 13.51 0.99
N ALA A 122 -7.65 13.88 -0.09
CA ALA A 122 -8.02 14.99 -0.94
C ALA A 122 -9.39 14.78 -1.61
N LEU A 123 -9.67 13.57 -2.07
CA LEU A 123 -10.97 13.21 -2.65
C LEU A 123 -12.08 13.27 -1.60
N TRP A 124 -11.87 12.71 -0.42
CA TRP A 124 -12.83 12.79 0.68
C TRP A 124 -13.10 14.20 1.14
N TYR A 125 -12.04 14.99 1.33
CA TYR A 125 -12.20 16.39 1.76
C TYR A 125 -13.00 17.19 0.72
N ARG A 126 -12.65 17.07 -0.56
CA ARG A 126 -13.41 17.69 -1.66
C ARG A 126 -14.87 17.26 -1.66
N HIS A 127 -15.13 15.95 -1.51
CA HIS A 127 -16.50 15.42 -1.49
C HIS A 127 -17.31 15.98 -0.32
N ALA A 128 -16.76 15.96 0.89
CA ALA A 128 -17.43 16.47 2.09
C ALA A 128 -17.74 17.96 1.99
N MET A 129 -16.82 18.77 1.46
CA MET A 129 -17.03 20.20 1.26
C MET A 129 -18.10 20.51 0.20
N ALA A 130 -18.25 19.66 -0.80
CA ALA A 130 -19.29 19.79 -1.82
C ALA A 130 -20.67 19.31 -1.33
N HIS A 131 -20.72 18.48 -0.28
CA HIS A 131 -21.96 17.86 0.24
C HIS A 131 -22.11 18.03 1.76
N PRO A 132 -22.21 19.30 2.25
CA PRO A 132 -22.18 19.58 3.68
C PRO A 132 -23.37 18.99 4.45
N ALA A 133 -24.50 18.72 3.79
CA ALA A 133 -25.65 18.08 4.40
C ALA A 133 -25.36 16.66 4.93
N GLY A 134 -24.37 15.96 4.37
CA GLY A 134 -23.93 14.65 4.84
C GLY A 134 -22.96 14.69 6.02
N GLY A 135 -22.54 15.87 6.50
CA GLY A 135 -21.65 16.04 7.62
C GLY A 135 -20.36 16.83 7.28
N ALA A 136 -19.43 16.86 8.23
CA ALA A 136 -18.14 17.52 8.08
C ALA A 136 -17.03 16.53 7.63
N PRO A 137 -15.91 17.00 7.05
CA PRO A 137 -14.76 16.16 6.72
C PRO A 137 -14.26 15.32 7.91
N SER A 138 -14.44 15.80 9.14
CA SER A 138 -14.08 15.08 10.38
C SER A 138 -14.84 13.75 10.60
N ARG A 139 -15.91 13.50 9.82
CA ARG A 139 -16.60 12.20 9.77
C ARG A 139 -15.72 11.10 9.17
N VAL A 140 -14.75 11.46 8.35
CA VAL A 140 -13.85 10.51 7.67
C VAL A 140 -12.57 10.32 8.47
N ARG A 141 -12.13 9.07 8.58
CA ARG A 141 -10.84 8.67 9.13
C ARG A 141 -10.16 7.72 8.15
N ILE A 142 -8.88 7.96 7.93
CA ILE A 142 -8.03 7.13 7.06
C ILE A 142 -6.91 6.59 7.90
N THR A 143 -6.85 5.28 8.07
CA THR A 143 -5.69 4.58 8.59
C THR A 143 -4.85 4.13 7.41
N ALA A 144 -3.62 4.60 7.32
CA ALA A 144 -2.69 4.22 6.28
C ALA A 144 -1.56 3.41 6.89
N SER A 145 -1.30 2.22 6.37
CA SER A 145 -0.31 1.33 6.96
C SER A 145 0.65 0.75 5.93
N ASP A 146 1.89 0.57 6.36
CA ASP A 146 2.93 -0.11 5.60
C ASP A 146 3.87 -0.87 6.56
N ILE A 147 4.58 -1.86 6.04
CA ILE A 147 5.62 -2.57 6.79
C ILE A 147 6.92 -1.76 6.85
N ASP A 148 7.16 -0.92 5.84
CA ASP A 148 8.37 -0.12 5.69
C ASP A 148 8.32 1.16 6.53
N ARG A 149 9.10 1.16 7.61
CA ARG A 149 9.20 2.29 8.53
C ARG A 149 9.73 3.57 7.87
N ARG A 150 10.66 3.47 6.91
CA ARG A 150 11.22 4.64 6.24
C ARG A 150 10.19 5.32 5.36
N SER A 151 9.42 4.52 4.63
CA SER A 151 8.30 5.04 3.85
C SER A 151 7.27 5.73 4.72
N LEU A 152 6.94 5.17 5.90
CA LEU A 152 6.01 5.81 6.82
C LEU A 152 6.53 7.15 7.37
N ILE A 153 7.83 7.26 7.67
CA ILE A 153 8.44 8.54 8.06
C ILE A 153 8.28 9.58 6.93
N ALA A 154 8.51 9.19 5.68
CA ALA A 154 8.29 10.06 4.52
C ALA A 154 6.81 10.42 4.35
N ALA A 155 5.91 9.45 4.56
CA ALA A 155 4.46 9.66 4.51
C ALA A 155 3.98 10.68 5.56
N GLU A 156 4.48 10.59 6.80
CA GLU A 156 4.14 11.54 7.88
C GLU A 156 4.59 12.96 7.57
N LEU A 157 5.70 13.15 6.85
CA LEU A 157 6.13 14.47 6.39
C LEU A 157 5.14 15.09 5.40
N GLY A 158 4.47 14.28 4.58
CA GLY A 158 3.51 14.74 3.57
C GLY A 158 4.11 15.67 2.53
N ALA A 159 5.39 15.44 2.17
CA ALA A 159 6.17 16.25 1.23
C ALA A 159 6.57 15.41 0.02
N PHE A 160 6.14 15.82 -1.16
CA PHE A 160 6.20 15.05 -2.40
C PHE A 160 7.05 15.74 -3.46
N GLY A 161 8.01 15.02 -4.03
CA GLY A 161 8.80 15.50 -5.16
C GLY A 161 7.98 15.63 -6.45
N PRO A 162 8.51 16.33 -7.47
CA PRO A 162 7.80 16.56 -8.74
C PRO A 162 7.31 15.29 -9.43
N ASP A 163 8.06 14.20 -9.35
CA ASP A 163 7.72 12.91 -9.96
C ASP A 163 6.45 12.30 -9.35
N ALA A 164 6.22 12.49 -8.06
CA ALA A 164 5.03 12.00 -7.37
C ALA A 164 3.76 12.72 -7.81
N LEU A 165 3.87 13.95 -8.34
CA LEU A 165 2.75 14.80 -8.75
C LEU A 165 2.37 14.66 -10.23
N THR A 166 3.09 13.86 -11.01
CA THR A 166 2.93 13.79 -12.47
C THR A 166 1.53 13.36 -12.94
N GLU A 167 0.80 12.59 -12.12
CA GLU A 167 -0.57 12.17 -12.42
C GLU A 167 -1.62 12.98 -11.63
N THR A 168 -1.20 13.99 -10.87
CA THR A 168 -2.12 14.79 -10.04
C THR A 168 -2.88 15.80 -10.90
N PRO A 169 -4.23 15.80 -10.92
CA PRO A 169 -5.03 16.79 -11.62
C PRO A 169 -4.71 18.20 -11.12
N ASP A 170 -4.64 19.20 -12.04
CA ASP A 170 -4.24 20.57 -11.73
C ASP A 170 -5.08 21.20 -10.60
N ALA A 171 -6.38 20.97 -10.61
CA ALA A 171 -7.27 21.47 -9.56
C ALA A 171 -6.96 20.86 -8.18
N MET A 172 -6.54 19.59 -8.11
CA MET A 172 -6.12 18.95 -6.88
C MET A 172 -4.75 19.42 -6.43
N ARG A 173 -3.81 19.55 -7.38
CA ARG A 173 -2.48 20.09 -7.13
C ARG A 173 -2.54 21.50 -6.56
N SER A 174 -3.26 22.40 -7.22
CA SER A 174 -3.41 23.80 -6.80
C SER A 174 -4.10 23.96 -5.45
N ARG A 175 -5.03 23.05 -5.11
CA ARG A 175 -5.82 23.14 -3.87
C ARG A 175 -5.10 22.51 -2.68
N TYR A 176 -4.46 21.36 -2.85
CA TYR A 176 -3.98 20.56 -1.72
C TYR A 176 -2.46 20.37 -1.67
N PHE A 177 -1.73 20.78 -2.72
CA PHE A 177 -0.27 20.60 -2.83
C PHE A 177 0.41 21.85 -3.38
N ALA A 178 -0.14 23.04 -3.11
CA ALA A 178 0.37 24.30 -3.63
C ALA A 178 1.60 24.82 -2.87
N ASN A 179 1.79 24.43 -1.62
CA ASN A 179 2.92 24.86 -0.81
C ASN A 179 4.16 24.06 -1.20
N VAL A 180 5.12 24.71 -1.85
CA VAL A 180 6.37 24.09 -2.33
C VAL A 180 7.54 24.61 -1.50
N ASP A 181 8.35 23.70 -0.95
CA ASP A 181 9.55 24.05 -0.21
C ASP A 181 10.73 24.43 -1.12
N PRO A 182 11.84 24.96 -0.56
CA PRO A 182 13.02 25.31 -1.34
C PRO A 182 13.67 24.14 -2.09
N GLU A 183 13.45 22.91 -1.64
CA GLU A 183 13.92 21.67 -2.28
C GLU A 183 13.00 21.22 -3.42
N GLY A 184 11.93 21.97 -3.71
CA GLY A 184 10.98 21.69 -4.79
C GLY A 184 9.93 20.62 -4.45
N ARG A 185 9.74 20.28 -3.17
CA ARG A 185 8.73 19.31 -2.73
C ARG A 185 7.42 20.04 -2.41
N ALA A 186 6.32 19.53 -2.91
CA ALA A 186 4.99 20.03 -2.60
C ALA A 186 4.45 19.39 -1.31
N HIS A 187 4.02 20.21 -0.37
CA HIS A 187 3.47 19.77 0.91
C HIS A 187 1.96 19.62 0.85
N ALA A 188 1.47 18.52 1.41
CA ALA A 188 0.05 18.29 1.57
C ALA A 188 -0.56 19.34 2.53
N ALA A 189 -1.71 19.87 2.17
CA ALA A 189 -2.44 20.84 2.98
C ALA A 189 -2.84 20.24 4.35
N PRO A 190 -2.83 21.05 5.43
CA PRO A 190 -3.12 20.56 6.79
C PRO A 190 -4.46 19.82 6.89
N GLU A 191 -5.50 20.33 6.23
CA GLU A 191 -6.85 19.77 6.28
C GLU A 191 -6.96 18.34 5.76
N ILE A 192 -6.11 17.93 4.80
CA ILE A 192 -6.08 16.53 4.34
C ILE A 192 -5.10 15.68 5.15
N ARG A 193 -4.05 16.26 5.71
CA ARG A 193 -3.12 15.57 6.61
C ARG A 193 -3.82 15.11 7.88
N ASP A 194 -4.65 15.95 8.47
CA ASP A 194 -5.37 15.68 9.72
C ASP A 194 -6.39 14.52 9.61
N MET A 195 -6.74 14.12 8.38
CA MET A 195 -7.63 12.99 8.11
C MET A 195 -6.91 11.64 8.22
N ILE A 196 -5.56 11.63 8.16
CA ILE A 196 -4.76 10.42 8.00
C ILE A 196 -4.01 10.11 9.29
N ARG A 197 -4.03 8.83 9.68
CA ARG A 197 -3.16 8.26 10.70
C ARG A 197 -2.28 7.21 10.05
N PHE A 198 -0.97 7.39 10.15
CA PHE A 198 0.00 6.40 9.70
C PHE A 198 0.35 5.43 10.82
N GLU A 199 0.49 4.15 10.49
CA GLU A 199 0.93 3.12 11.44
C GLU A 199 1.74 2.03 10.73
N ARG A 200 2.74 1.50 11.43
CA ARG A 200 3.46 0.33 10.92
C ARG A 200 2.60 -0.91 11.11
N ARG A 201 2.40 -1.65 10.00
CA ARG A 201 1.60 -2.88 10.02
C ARG A 201 2.00 -3.80 8.86
N ASP A 202 2.20 -5.06 9.16
CA ASP A 202 2.28 -6.10 8.15
C ASP A 202 0.86 -6.58 7.81
N VAL A 203 0.42 -6.31 6.59
CA VAL A 203 -0.94 -6.66 6.12
C VAL A 203 -1.18 -8.18 6.09
N LEU A 204 -0.12 -8.99 6.03
CA LEU A 204 -0.22 -10.46 5.98
C LEU A 204 -0.31 -11.10 7.35
N SER A 205 0.36 -10.58 8.37
CA SER A 205 0.50 -11.22 9.67
C SER A 205 -0.29 -10.52 10.78
N GLU A 206 -0.46 -9.20 10.71
CA GLU A 206 -1.11 -8.43 11.76
C GLU A 206 -2.62 -8.26 11.52
N LEU A 207 -3.36 -8.04 12.59
CA LEU A 207 -4.81 -7.76 12.51
C LEU A 207 -5.07 -6.44 11.77
N PRO A 208 -6.19 -6.33 11.03
CA PRO A 208 -6.63 -5.06 10.46
C PRO A 208 -6.78 -3.95 11.53
N PRO A 209 -6.81 -2.67 11.14
CA PRO A 209 -7.14 -1.60 12.07
C PRO A 209 -8.47 -1.86 12.78
N ALA A 210 -8.58 -1.36 14.03
CA ALA A 210 -9.78 -1.59 14.85
C ALA A 210 -11.05 -0.97 14.24
N GLY A 211 -12.14 -1.70 14.32
CA GLY A 211 -13.46 -1.31 13.80
C GLY A 211 -13.71 -1.82 12.38
N ALA A 212 -14.96 -1.75 11.95
CA ALA A 212 -15.34 -2.14 10.59
C ALA A 212 -14.92 -1.07 9.59
N MET A 213 -14.20 -1.47 8.56
CA MET A 213 -13.77 -0.58 7.48
C MET A 213 -14.90 -0.41 6.45
N HIS A 214 -15.14 0.81 5.99
CA HIS A 214 -16.11 1.10 4.94
C HIS A 214 -15.45 1.10 3.55
N LEU A 215 -14.16 1.40 3.50
CA LEU A 215 -13.34 1.33 2.31
C LEU A 215 -11.96 0.79 2.67
N ILE A 216 -11.50 -0.22 1.93
CA ILE A 216 -10.12 -0.67 1.94
C ILE A 216 -9.55 -0.44 0.55
N THR A 217 -8.38 0.21 0.47
CA THR A 217 -7.59 0.25 -0.75
C THR A 217 -6.29 -0.51 -0.52
N CYS A 218 -5.96 -1.42 -1.44
CA CYS A 218 -4.72 -2.19 -1.43
C CYS A 218 -4.24 -2.33 -2.87
N ARG A 219 -3.48 -1.35 -3.35
CA ARG A 219 -3.17 -1.24 -4.77
C ARG A 219 -1.68 -1.40 -5.04
N ASN A 220 -1.37 -2.28 -5.99
CA ASN A 220 0.00 -2.61 -6.39
C ASN A 220 0.87 -3.22 -5.27
N VAL A 221 0.23 -3.95 -4.35
CA VAL A 221 0.84 -4.61 -3.20
C VAL A 221 0.77 -6.14 -3.36
N ILE A 222 -0.43 -6.66 -3.66
CA ILE A 222 -0.67 -8.11 -3.69
C ILE A 222 0.04 -8.82 -4.84
N ILE A 223 0.49 -8.10 -5.85
CA ILE A 223 1.27 -8.62 -6.98
C ILE A 223 2.57 -9.31 -6.55
N TYR A 224 3.10 -8.96 -5.39
CA TYR A 224 4.35 -9.50 -4.85
C TYR A 224 4.16 -10.78 -4.07
N PHE A 225 2.96 -11.04 -3.59
CA PHE A 225 2.65 -12.20 -2.75
C PHE A 225 2.39 -13.46 -3.57
N ASP A 226 2.67 -14.61 -3.01
CA ASP A 226 2.26 -15.88 -3.57
C ASP A 226 0.72 -16.02 -3.54
N ARG A 227 0.22 -17.06 -4.22
CA ARG A 227 -1.22 -17.23 -4.40
C ARG A 227 -1.96 -17.47 -3.08
N SER A 228 -1.41 -18.28 -2.21
CA SER A 228 -2.03 -18.63 -0.93
C SER A 228 -2.13 -17.40 -0.01
N SER A 229 -1.07 -16.60 0.04
CA SER A 229 -1.04 -15.34 0.77
C SER A 229 -2.02 -14.31 0.20
N GLN A 230 -2.18 -14.24 -1.13
CA GLN A 230 -3.19 -13.39 -1.75
C GLN A 230 -4.62 -13.80 -1.34
N GLU A 231 -4.94 -15.10 -1.39
CA GLU A 231 -6.27 -15.62 -1.01
C GLU A 231 -6.55 -15.34 0.48
N ALA A 232 -5.62 -15.63 1.37
CA ALA A 232 -5.75 -15.34 2.80
C ALA A 232 -5.92 -13.83 3.09
N LEU A 233 -5.22 -12.97 2.35
CA LEU A 233 -5.37 -11.51 2.49
C LEU A 233 -6.75 -11.03 2.07
N MET A 234 -7.32 -11.59 0.99
CA MET A 234 -8.68 -11.23 0.56
C MET A 234 -9.74 -11.64 1.60
N GLU A 235 -9.60 -12.81 2.22
CA GLU A 235 -10.46 -13.23 3.33
C GLU A 235 -10.34 -12.26 4.51
N ARG A 236 -9.13 -11.84 4.83
CA ARG A 236 -8.86 -10.85 5.89
C ARG A 236 -9.51 -9.50 5.59
N PHE A 237 -9.42 -9.01 4.35
CA PHE A 237 -10.09 -7.78 3.93
C PHE A 237 -11.61 -7.91 4.00
N HIS A 238 -12.14 -9.06 3.57
CA HIS A 238 -13.56 -9.32 3.69
C HIS A 238 -14.05 -9.23 5.15
N HIS A 239 -13.34 -9.85 6.11
CA HIS A 239 -13.70 -9.77 7.53
C HIS A 239 -13.54 -8.36 8.12
N ALA A 240 -12.58 -7.59 7.64
CA ALA A 240 -12.34 -6.21 8.10
C ALA A 240 -13.37 -5.19 7.57
N LEU A 241 -13.94 -5.44 6.40
CA LEU A 241 -14.95 -4.55 5.82
C LEU A 241 -16.29 -4.66 6.55
N ALA A 242 -17.01 -3.56 6.64
CA ALA A 242 -18.43 -3.58 6.93
C ALA A 242 -19.20 -4.27 5.79
N VAL A 243 -20.39 -4.82 6.06
CA VAL A 243 -21.30 -5.29 4.99
C VAL A 243 -21.61 -4.10 4.08
N GLY A 244 -21.53 -4.29 2.78
CA GLY A 244 -21.68 -3.23 1.78
C GLY A 244 -20.44 -2.33 1.64
N GLY A 245 -19.36 -2.56 2.40
CA GLY A 245 -18.10 -1.83 2.28
C GLY A 245 -17.31 -2.20 1.02
N PHE A 246 -16.41 -1.33 0.61
CA PHE A 246 -15.71 -1.44 -0.67
C PHE A 246 -14.25 -1.86 -0.53
N LEU A 247 -13.78 -2.66 -1.48
CA LEU A 247 -12.37 -3.00 -1.71
C LEU A 247 -11.94 -2.47 -3.07
N VAL A 248 -10.83 -1.73 -3.09
CA VAL A 248 -10.22 -1.23 -4.34
C VAL A 248 -8.82 -1.82 -4.48
N LEU A 249 -8.59 -2.53 -5.58
CA LEU A 249 -7.30 -3.13 -5.92
C LEU A 249 -6.60 -2.35 -7.06
N GLY A 250 -5.33 -2.64 -7.28
CA GLY A 250 -4.60 -2.09 -8.43
C GLY A 250 -5.04 -2.70 -9.76
N LYS A 251 -4.82 -2.00 -10.86
CA LYS A 251 -5.28 -2.37 -12.21
C LYS A 251 -4.89 -3.78 -12.66
N VAL A 252 -3.73 -4.26 -12.25
CA VAL A 252 -3.20 -5.58 -12.62
C VAL A 252 -3.52 -6.66 -11.59
N GLU A 253 -4.21 -6.30 -10.53
CA GLU A 253 -4.60 -7.18 -9.43
C GLU A 253 -6.04 -7.66 -9.62
N THR A 254 -6.36 -8.82 -9.08
CA THR A 254 -7.70 -9.38 -9.18
C THR A 254 -7.97 -10.35 -8.04
N LEU A 255 -9.24 -10.58 -7.74
CA LEU A 255 -9.66 -11.64 -6.82
C LEU A 255 -9.36 -13.02 -7.46
N LEU A 256 -8.78 -13.93 -6.68
CA LEU A 256 -8.39 -15.26 -7.10
C LEU A 256 -9.15 -16.33 -6.32
N GLY A 257 -9.38 -17.47 -6.97
CA GLY A 257 -9.95 -18.64 -6.32
C GLY A 257 -11.28 -18.35 -5.60
N PRO A 258 -11.47 -18.94 -4.40
CA PRO A 258 -12.70 -18.78 -3.60
C PRO A 258 -13.00 -17.35 -3.18
N SER A 259 -11.99 -16.48 -3.09
CA SER A 259 -12.19 -15.08 -2.68
C SER A 259 -13.09 -14.28 -3.63
N ARG A 260 -13.28 -14.76 -4.87
CA ARG A 260 -14.24 -14.19 -5.83
C ARG A 260 -15.69 -14.26 -5.35
N LEU A 261 -16.01 -15.21 -4.50
CA LEU A 261 -17.35 -15.41 -3.95
C LEU A 261 -17.65 -14.50 -2.75
N LEU A 262 -16.63 -13.85 -2.21
CA LEU A 262 -16.73 -12.99 -1.05
C LEU A 262 -17.13 -11.55 -1.40
N PHE A 263 -17.05 -11.19 -2.68
CA PHE A 263 -17.22 -9.82 -3.13
C PHE A 263 -18.05 -9.74 -4.41
N ASP A 264 -18.95 -8.79 -4.45
CA ASP A 264 -19.63 -8.37 -5.68
C ASP A 264 -18.73 -7.43 -6.50
N VAL A 265 -18.79 -7.56 -7.82
CA VAL A 265 -18.04 -6.67 -8.72
C VAL A 265 -18.84 -5.39 -8.93
N VAL A 266 -18.27 -4.24 -8.54
CA VAL A 266 -18.86 -2.91 -8.78
C VAL A 266 -18.31 -2.30 -10.07
N ASP A 267 -17.00 -2.31 -10.23
CA ASP A 267 -16.32 -1.86 -11.45
C ASP A 267 -15.14 -2.80 -11.78
N GLN A 268 -15.34 -3.65 -12.76
CA GLN A 268 -14.32 -4.61 -13.19
C GLN A 268 -13.07 -3.94 -13.74
N ARG A 269 -13.22 -2.83 -14.46
CA ARG A 269 -12.10 -2.10 -15.10
C ARG A 269 -11.23 -1.42 -14.05
N ASN A 270 -11.86 -0.83 -13.04
CA ASN A 270 -11.18 -0.09 -11.98
C ASN A 270 -10.91 -0.93 -10.73
N ARG A 271 -11.21 -2.26 -10.80
CA ARG A 271 -10.98 -3.20 -9.69
C ARG A 271 -11.65 -2.78 -8.39
N ILE A 272 -12.89 -2.31 -8.48
CA ILE A 272 -13.72 -1.95 -7.34
C ILE A 272 -14.68 -3.10 -7.06
N PHE A 273 -14.67 -3.55 -5.83
CA PHE A 273 -15.46 -4.66 -5.33
C PHE A 273 -16.22 -4.23 -4.09
N ARG A 274 -17.34 -4.91 -3.78
CA ARG A 274 -18.15 -4.68 -2.60
C ARG A 274 -18.21 -5.95 -1.78
N ARG A 275 -18.12 -5.84 -0.45
CA ARG A 275 -18.44 -6.94 0.43
C ARG A 275 -19.94 -7.24 0.37
N ALA A 276 -20.31 -8.48 -0.01
CA ALA A 276 -21.68 -8.98 0.01
C ALA A 276 -22.26 -9.06 1.43
#